data_ceaba392882667cf29c7876ccb04587b
#
_entry.id   ceaba392882667cf29c7876ccb04587b
#
_cell.length_a   1.000
_cell.length_b   1.000
_cell.length_c   1.000
_cell.angle_alpha   90.00
_cell.angle_beta   90.00
_cell.angle_gamma   90.00
#
_symmetry.space_group_name_H-M   'P 1'
#
loop_
_entity.id
_entity.type
_entity.pdbx_description
1 polymer ?
#
loop_
_entity_poly.entity_id
_entity_poly.type
_entity_poly.pdbx_seq_one_letter_code
_entity_poly.pdbx_strand_id
1 'polypeptide(L)'
;MSKGKFVFAQLVANLDDDKFRHIVDNHDGDRYVKNFSCWNQLLVLMFGQLSGRESLRDLIVAVEAHSGKAYRLGFGKSVTRSNLAKANQNRDCRIFEEYAFHMMELARNLNDTTIFNLGGTVYAFDSTTIELCLAVFCWAKFRKKKGGIKNHTLYDVEAQVPAFFHITTASVHDSQAMKEIPVESGSYYIFDRAYNFFAQLYRFHCAGAFFVVRAKKNLQYKAVKWKRRMPQNVLSDSIIELTTYKSHNDYPVQLRRVEYYDEEQDRYFVFLTNAMAITALEVALLYKNRWSVELFFKWVKQHLKIKKFWGDSENAVRIQIYTAIISYCLVAIVHHKMKLKMSVYNTLQVLGISLTDTTPLEDLFNKSNLNIDKELDGFYEPTLFDF
;
A
#
# COMPACT_ATOMS: atom_id res chain seq x y z
N MET A 1 25.35 14.59 -13.42
CA MET A 1 24.87 15.30 -14.65
C MET A 1 24.04 14.32 -15.49
N SER A 2 22.71 14.53 -15.53
CA SER A 2 21.74 13.62 -16.21
C SER A 2 21.40 14.06 -17.65
N LYS A 3 22.21 14.95 -18.26
CA LYS A 3 21.95 15.44 -19.62
C LYS A 3 21.82 14.30 -20.64
N GLY A 4 20.63 14.17 -21.24
CA GLY A 4 20.33 13.22 -22.31
C GLY A 4 19.79 11.84 -21.86
N LYS A 5 19.64 11.56 -20.57
CA LYS A 5 18.93 10.40 -20.07
C LYS A 5 17.41 10.67 -20.01
N PHE A 6 16.61 9.69 -20.40
CA PHE A 6 15.16 9.79 -20.23
C PHE A 6 14.76 9.88 -18.74
N VAL A 7 13.64 10.51 -18.45
CA VAL A 7 13.04 10.62 -17.11
C VAL A 7 12.95 9.24 -16.46
N PHE A 8 12.52 8.21 -17.19
CA PHE A 8 12.47 6.84 -16.68
C PHE A 8 13.84 6.35 -16.21
N ALA A 9 14.91 6.56 -17.00
CA ALA A 9 16.27 6.14 -16.62
C ALA A 9 16.80 6.92 -15.40
N GLN A 10 16.42 8.19 -15.27
CA GLN A 10 16.74 8.98 -14.08
C GLN A 10 15.98 8.49 -12.83
N LEU A 11 14.73 8.08 -13.01
CA LEU A 11 13.90 7.52 -11.96
C LEU A 11 14.47 6.20 -11.45
N VAL A 12 14.72 5.23 -12.35
CA VAL A 12 15.22 3.89 -11.98
C VAL A 12 16.66 3.89 -11.46
N ALA A 13 17.42 4.97 -11.66
CA ALA A 13 18.73 5.15 -11.03
C ALA A 13 18.66 5.29 -9.50
N ASN A 14 17.47 5.43 -8.92
CA ASN A 14 17.24 5.42 -7.48
C ASN A 14 16.90 4.01 -6.92
N LEU A 15 16.85 2.99 -7.77
CA LEU A 15 16.73 1.60 -7.33
C LEU A 15 18.07 1.10 -6.79
N ASP A 16 18.00 0.23 -5.79
CA ASP A 16 19.16 -0.50 -5.26
C ASP A 16 19.38 -1.77 -6.10
N ASP A 17 20.21 -1.66 -7.17
CA ASP A 17 20.47 -2.76 -8.10
C ASP A 17 21.36 -3.83 -7.48
N ASP A 18 22.24 -3.49 -6.56
CA ASP A 18 23.10 -4.46 -5.85
C ASP A 18 22.25 -5.36 -4.95
N LYS A 19 21.30 -4.77 -4.20
CA LYS A 19 20.36 -5.53 -3.40
C LYS A 19 19.48 -6.43 -4.26
N PHE A 20 18.95 -5.90 -5.38
CA PHE A 20 18.14 -6.71 -6.29
C PHE A 20 18.95 -7.89 -6.86
N ARG A 21 20.18 -7.66 -7.28
CA ARG A 21 21.07 -8.70 -7.79
C ARG A 21 21.32 -9.79 -6.75
N HIS A 22 21.62 -9.41 -5.51
CA HIS A 22 21.78 -10.36 -4.41
C HIS A 22 20.53 -11.23 -4.19
N ILE A 23 19.33 -10.65 -4.24
CA ILE A 23 18.06 -11.40 -4.15
C ILE A 23 17.92 -12.36 -5.34
N VAL A 24 18.21 -11.90 -6.56
CA VAL A 24 18.17 -12.75 -7.77
C VAL A 24 19.11 -13.95 -7.65
N ASP A 25 20.31 -13.74 -7.13
CA ASP A 25 21.31 -14.81 -6.94
C ASP A 25 20.83 -15.82 -5.89
N ASN A 26 20.23 -15.38 -4.79
CA ASN A 26 19.69 -16.26 -3.75
C ASN A 26 18.55 -17.18 -4.26
N HIS A 27 17.85 -16.77 -5.31
CA HIS A 27 16.75 -17.53 -5.92
C HIS A 27 17.13 -18.17 -7.26
N ASP A 28 18.40 -18.18 -7.66
CA ASP A 28 18.85 -18.67 -8.97
C ASP A 28 18.06 -18.04 -10.16
N GLY A 29 17.56 -16.80 -10.00
CA GLY A 29 16.59 -16.18 -10.90
C GLY A 29 17.10 -15.95 -12.32
N ASP A 30 18.41 -15.73 -12.48
CA ASP A 30 19.09 -15.56 -13.77
C ASP A 30 19.93 -16.77 -14.19
N ARG A 31 19.80 -17.92 -13.49
CA ARG A 31 20.49 -19.14 -13.86
C ARG A 31 20.09 -19.57 -15.28
N TYR A 32 21.08 -19.81 -16.11
CA TYR A 32 20.96 -20.14 -17.56
C TYR A 32 20.27 -19.06 -18.41
N VAL A 33 20.10 -17.83 -17.90
CA VAL A 33 19.53 -16.71 -18.65
C VAL A 33 20.63 -16.03 -19.47
N LYS A 34 20.46 -15.99 -20.82
CA LYS A 34 21.47 -15.40 -21.74
C LYS A 34 21.22 -13.92 -22.04
N ASN A 35 19.96 -13.51 -22.14
CA ASN A 35 19.63 -12.22 -22.76
C ASN A 35 18.62 -11.37 -21.98
N PHE A 36 17.69 -11.97 -21.25
CA PHE A 36 16.61 -11.24 -20.57
C PHE A 36 16.65 -11.53 -19.07
N SER A 37 17.45 -10.74 -18.35
CA SER A 37 17.65 -10.89 -16.90
C SER A 37 16.41 -10.51 -16.08
N CYS A 38 16.39 -10.89 -14.80
CA CYS A 38 15.38 -10.44 -13.83
C CYS A 38 15.34 -8.91 -13.71
N TRP A 39 16.51 -8.25 -13.77
CA TRP A 39 16.61 -6.80 -13.78
C TRP A 39 15.89 -6.19 -14.99
N ASN A 40 16.15 -6.71 -16.18
CA ASN A 40 15.46 -6.22 -17.39
C ASN A 40 13.95 -6.47 -17.32
N GLN A 41 13.52 -7.60 -16.74
CA GLN A 41 12.10 -7.87 -16.52
C GLN A 41 11.49 -6.82 -15.56
N LEU A 42 12.13 -6.54 -14.44
CA LEU A 42 11.69 -5.53 -13.48
C LEU A 42 11.52 -4.17 -14.18
N LEU A 43 12.55 -3.69 -14.89
CA LEU A 43 12.51 -2.38 -15.56
C LEU A 43 11.41 -2.31 -16.63
N VAL A 44 11.25 -3.35 -17.45
CA VAL A 44 10.20 -3.41 -18.48
C VAL A 44 8.81 -3.38 -17.85
N LEU A 45 8.58 -4.15 -16.77
CA LEU A 45 7.31 -4.16 -16.06
C LEU A 45 7.03 -2.81 -15.38
N MET A 46 8.03 -2.20 -14.75
CA MET A 46 7.91 -0.86 -14.14
C MET A 46 7.57 0.20 -15.18
N PHE A 47 8.25 0.17 -16.34
CA PHE A 47 7.92 1.07 -17.46
C PHE A 47 6.47 0.90 -17.90
N GLY A 48 5.99 -0.34 -18.00
CA GLY A 48 4.59 -0.65 -18.33
C GLY A 48 3.60 -0.11 -17.30
N GLN A 49 3.91 -0.27 -16.01
CA GLN A 49 3.08 0.25 -14.91
C GLN A 49 3.01 1.79 -14.94
N LEU A 50 4.17 2.44 -14.96
CA LEU A 50 4.27 3.89 -14.90
C LEU A 50 3.70 4.57 -16.15
N SER A 51 3.87 3.96 -17.36
CA SER A 51 3.29 4.47 -18.60
C SER A 51 1.85 4.03 -18.86
N GLY A 52 1.22 3.35 -17.91
CA GLY A 52 -0.20 2.97 -17.96
C GLY A 52 -0.57 1.96 -19.04
N ARG A 53 0.35 1.02 -19.42
CA ARG A 53 0.07 0.00 -20.43
C ARG A 53 -1.00 -0.99 -19.95
N GLU A 54 -1.92 -1.32 -20.85
CA GLU A 54 -3.08 -2.15 -20.48
C GLU A 54 -2.90 -3.65 -20.78
N SER A 55 -1.96 -3.99 -21.62
CA SER A 55 -1.67 -5.38 -22.01
C SER A 55 -0.20 -5.61 -22.27
N LEU A 56 0.21 -6.88 -22.22
CA LEU A 56 1.57 -7.28 -22.59
C LEU A 56 1.94 -6.89 -24.03
N ARG A 57 0.94 -6.92 -24.94
CA ARG A 57 1.12 -6.49 -26.34
C ARG A 57 1.38 -4.99 -26.42
N ASP A 58 0.58 -4.19 -25.74
CA ASP A 58 0.73 -2.73 -25.68
C ASP A 58 2.08 -2.34 -25.06
N LEU A 59 2.49 -3.04 -23.99
CA LEU A 59 3.79 -2.84 -23.37
C LEU A 59 4.94 -3.11 -24.36
N ILE A 60 4.90 -4.22 -25.11
CA ILE A 60 5.95 -4.54 -26.08
C ILE A 60 6.00 -3.51 -27.21
N VAL A 61 4.85 -3.09 -27.75
CA VAL A 61 4.80 -2.03 -28.77
C VAL A 61 5.44 -0.74 -28.23
N ALA A 62 5.14 -0.36 -26.99
CA ALA A 62 5.74 0.82 -26.39
C ALA A 62 7.26 0.69 -26.21
N VAL A 63 7.76 -0.48 -25.81
CA VAL A 63 9.22 -0.77 -25.70
C VAL A 63 9.88 -0.79 -27.07
N GLU A 64 9.28 -1.39 -28.08
CA GLU A 64 9.78 -1.47 -29.46
C GLU A 64 9.83 -0.09 -30.13
N ALA A 65 8.83 0.77 -29.90
CA ALA A 65 8.82 2.15 -30.37
C ALA A 65 10.07 2.94 -29.90
N HIS A 66 10.65 2.52 -28.77
CA HIS A 66 11.87 3.10 -28.22
C HIS A 66 13.12 2.22 -28.39
N SER A 67 13.09 1.17 -29.23
CA SER A 67 14.16 0.19 -29.36
C SER A 67 15.53 0.80 -29.74
N GLY A 68 15.56 1.79 -30.63
CA GLY A 68 16.77 2.56 -30.95
C GLY A 68 17.32 3.42 -29.81
N LYS A 69 16.57 3.58 -28.72
CA LYS A 69 16.91 4.36 -27.54
C LYS A 69 16.82 3.54 -26.23
N ALA A 70 16.67 2.22 -26.34
CA ALA A 70 16.49 1.30 -25.20
C ALA A 70 17.57 1.46 -24.12
N TYR A 71 18.82 1.68 -24.54
CA TYR A 71 19.93 1.97 -23.64
C TYR A 71 19.73 3.26 -22.83
N ARG A 72 19.09 4.29 -23.42
CA ARG A 72 18.78 5.54 -22.73
C ARG A 72 17.61 5.41 -21.75
N LEU A 73 16.79 4.36 -21.91
CA LEU A 73 15.72 3.99 -20.97
C LEU A 73 16.23 3.08 -19.84
N GLY A 74 17.49 2.59 -19.93
CA GLY A 74 18.05 1.66 -18.96
C GLY A 74 17.76 0.19 -19.28
N PHE A 75 17.06 -0.11 -20.38
CA PHE A 75 16.85 -1.49 -20.83
C PHE A 75 18.11 -2.01 -21.52
N GLY A 76 18.57 -3.23 -21.18
CA GLY A 76 19.77 -3.79 -21.78
C GLY A 76 19.59 -4.19 -23.24
N LYS A 77 18.65 -5.09 -23.54
CA LYS A 77 18.35 -5.61 -24.88
C LYS A 77 16.86 -5.56 -25.14
N SER A 78 16.47 -5.58 -26.43
CA SER A 78 15.08 -5.70 -26.84
C SER A 78 14.43 -6.95 -26.23
N VAL A 79 13.21 -6.82 -25.77
CA VAL A 79 12.43 -7.90 -25.20
C VAL A 79 11.30 -8.26 -26.15
N THR A 80 11.08 -9.56 -26.37
CA THR A 80 9.94 -10.05 -27.12
C THR A 80 8.78 -10.36 -26.17
N ARG A 81 7.56 -10.30 -26.70
CA ARG A 81 6.33 -10.68 -25.95
C ARG A 81 6.46 -12.07 -25.33
N SER A 82 6.98 -13.05 -26.12
CA SER A 82 7.13 -14.44 -25.67
C SER A 82 8.15 -14.57 -24.53
N ASN A 83 9.28 -13.84 -24.58
CA ASN A 83 10.27 -13.88 -23.53
C ASN A 83 9.73 -13.26 -22.22
N LEU A 84 9.03 -12.13 -22.31
CA LEU A 84 8.42 -11.49 -21.15
C LEU A 84 7.31 -12.35 -20.54
N ALA A 85 6.44 -12.96 -21.37
CA ALA A 85 5.40 -13.87 -20.90
C ALA A 85 5.97 -15.09 -20.16
N LYS A 86 7.01 -15.74 -20.76
CA LYS A 86 7.71 -16.89 -20.13
C LYS A 86 8.41 -16.48 -18.83
N ALA A 87 9.03 -15.30 -18.79
CA ALA A 87 9.66 -14.79 -17.58
C ALA A 87 8.63 -14.57 -16.47
N ASN A 88 7.48 -13.93 -16.78
CA ASN A 88 6.39 -13.74 -15.82
C ASN A 88 5.80 -15.06 -15.30
N GLN A 89 5.78 -16.09 -16.13
CA GLN A 89 5.23 -17.40 -15.76
C GLN A 89 6.21 -18.23 -14.90
N ASN A 90 7.50 -18.20 -15.21
CA ASN A 90 8.47 -19.20 -14.72
C ASN A 90 9.45 -18.66 -13.67
N ARG A 91 9.72 -17.36 -13.62
CA ARG A 91 10.62 -16.78 -12.61
C ARG A 91 9.94 -16.71 -11.27
N ASP A 92 10.69 -17.01 -10.21
CA ASP A 92 10.17 -17.00 -8.87
C ASP A 92 9.67 -15.60 -8.45
N CYS A 93 8.39 -15.49 -8.11
CA CYS A 93 7.80 -14.23 -7.68
C CYS A 93 8.40 -13.71 -6.36
N ARG A 94 9.02 -14.58 -5.55
CA ARG A 94 9.68 -14.17 -4.30
C ARG A 94 10.82 -13.19 -4.53
N ILE A 95 11.48 -13.21 -5.69
CA ILE A 95 12.48 -12.21 -6.08
C ILE A 95 11.87 -10.80 -6.02
N PHE A 96 10.69 -10.63 -6.60
CA PHE A 96 9.99 -9.34 -6.65
C PHE A 96 9.34 -9.00 -5.30
N GLU A 97 8.90 -9.99 -4.55
CA GLU A 97 8.35 -9.84 -3.20
C GLU A 97 9.42 -9.30 -2.24
N GLU A 98 10.55 -9.97 -2.12
CA GLU A 98 11.64 -9.54 -1.24
C GLU A 98 12.16 -8.15 -1.61
N TYR A 99 12.27 -7.87 -2.90
CA TYR A 99 12.68 -6.54 -3.33
C TYR A 99 11.62 -5.48 -3.06
N ALA A 100 10.32 -5.83 -3.15
CA ALA A 100 9.25 -4.91 -2.77
C ALA A 100 9.32 -4.54 -1.28
N PHE A 101 9.58 -5.52 -0.41
CA PHE A 101 9.78 -5.27 1.03
C PHE A 101 10.98 -4.36 1.29
N HIS A 102 12.10 -4.60 0.62
CA HIS A 102 13.27 -3.72 0.70
C HIS A 102 12.94 -2.27 0.27
N MET A 103 12.21 -2.10 -0.83
CA MET A 103 11.82 -0.78 -1.33
C MET A 103 10.82 -0.07 -0.40
N MET A 104 9.92 -0.82 0.26
CA MET A 104 9.02 -0.28 1.29
C MET A 104 9.83 0.24 2.50
N GLU A 105 10.80 -0.53 2.97
CA GLU A 105 11.69 -0.14 4.06
C GLU A 105 12.50 1.13 3.72
N LEU A 106 13.10 1.18 2.53
CA LEU A 106 13.82 2.37 2.07
C LEU A 106 12.93 3.61 2.00
N ALA A 107 11.70 3.46 1.50
CA ALA A 107 10.76 4.59 1.40
C ALA A 107 10.33 5.08 2.79
N ARG A 108 10.08 4.18 3.75
CA ARG A 108 9.75 4.54 5.14
C ARG A 108 10.88 5.29 5.83
N ASN A 109 12.13 4.84 5.67
CA ASN A 109 13.29 5.41 6.33
C ASN A 109 13.66 6.83 5.82
N LEU A 110 13.11 7.25 4.69
CA LEU A 110 13.31 8.60 4.15
C LEU A 110 12.27 9.61 4.64
N ASN A 111 11.26 9.16 5.38
CA ASN A 111 10.21 10.05 5.86
C ASN A 111 10.60 10.73 7.16
N ASP A 112 10.65 12.07 7.15
CA ASP A 112 10.87 12.92 8.32
C ASP A 112 9.56 13.54 8.84
N THR A 113 8.40 13.15 8.27
CA THR A 113 7.11 13.76 8.61
C THR A 113 6.51 13.10 9.84
N THR A 114 6.17 13.87 10.86
CA THR A 114 5.45 13.43 12.05
C THR A 114 4.07 14.09 12.06
N ILE A 115 3.02 13.31 11.84
CA ILE A 115 1.63 13.77 11.93
C ILE A 115 1.12 13.64 13.38
N PHE A 116 1.56 12.59 14.07
CA PHE A 116 1.15 12.26 15.41
C PHE A 116 2.32 12.38 16.40
N ASN A 117 2.11 13.03 17.53
CA ASN A 117 3.12 13.09 18.61
C ASN A 117 2.86 11.98 19.64
N LEU A 118 2.87 10.71 19.18
CA LEU A 118 2.49 9.55 19.99
C LEU A 118 3.67 8.67 20.44
N GLY A 119 4.88 8.97 19.96
CA GLY A 119 6.08 8.20 20.30
C GLY A 119 6.16 6.79 19.65
N GLY A 120 5.29 6.48 18.70
CA GLY A 120 5.28 5.22 17.96
C GLY A 120 4.67 5.37 16.58
N THR A 121 5.01 4.48 15.66
CA THR A 121 4.51 4.50 14.27
C THR A 121 3.00 4.22 14.22
N VAL A 122 2.31 4.90 13.33
CA VAL A 122 0.87 4.74 13.12
C VAL A 122 0.61 3.97 11.83
N TYR A 123 -0.01 2.82 11.97
CA TYR A 123 -0.35 1.92 10.86
C TYR A 123 -1.86 1.83 10.65
N ALA A 124 -2.31 1.96 9.41
CA ALA A 124 -3.67 1.59 8.98
C ALA A 124 -3.63 0.22 8.29
N PHE A 125 -4.50 -0.69 8.71
CA PHE A 125 -4.63 -2.00 8.08
C PHE A 125 -5.98 -2.15 7.40
N ASP A 126 -5.93 -2.54 6.14
CA ASP A 126 -7.13 -2.88 5.38
C ASP A 126 -6.81 -3.87 4.26
N SER A 127 -7.85 -4.36 3.59
CA SER A 127 -7.72 -5.25 2.45
C SER A 127 -8.55 -4.78 1.27
N THR A 128 -8.02 -5.05 0.07
CA THR A 128 -8.75 -4.77 -1.15
C THR A 128 -8.84 -6.00 -2.03
N THR A 129 -10.02 -6.24 -2.61
CA THR A 129 -10.24 -7.37 -3.52
C THR A 129 -10.12 -6.91 -4.97
N ILE A 130 -9.41 -7.69 -5.78
CA ILE A 130 -9.35 -7.56 -7.22
C ILE A 130 -10.11 -8.75 -7.80
N GLU A 131 -11.24 -8.47 -8.47
CA GLU A 131 -12.04 -9.51 -9.12
C GLU A 131 -11.32 -10.01 -10.37
N LEU A 132 -11.32 -11.32 -10.56
CA LEU A 132 -10.69 -12.02 -11.68
C LEU A 132 -11.71 -12.86 -12.42
N CYS A 133 -11.58 -12.94 -13.75
CA CYS A 133 -12.37 -13.86 -14.55
C CYS A 133 -11.95 -15.30 -14.26
N LEU A 134 -12.82 -16.10 -13.64
CA LEU A 134 -12.50 -17.46 -13.21
C LEU A 134 -12.13 -18.38 -14.39
N ALA A 135 -12.66 -18.13 -15.60
CA ALA A 135 -12.31 -18.91 -16.78
C ALA A 135 -10.83 -18.74 -17.19
N VAL A 136 -10.22 -17.61 -16.87
CA VAL A 136 -8.80 -17.30 -17.14
C VAL A 136 -7.93 -17.62 -15.92
N PHE A 137 -8.40 -17.28 -14.74
CA PHE A 137 -7.66 -17.38 -13.46
C PHE A 137 -8.26 -18.49 -12.59
N CYS A 138 -8.25 -19.74 -13.05
CA CYS A 138 -8.88 -20.88 -12.37
C CYS A 138 -8.33 -21.14 -10.96
N TRP A 139 -7.07 -20.78 -10.70
CA TRP A 139 -6.42 -20.89 -9.39
C TRP A 139 -6.99 -19.91 -8.34
N ALA A 140 -7.55 -18.78 -8.77
CA ALA A 140 -8.04 -17.73 -7.88
C ALA A 140 -9.51 -17.89 -7.49
N LYS A 141 -10.01 -19.13 -7.42
CA LYS A 141 -11.43 -19.41 -7.11
C LYS A 141 -11.84 -18.84 -5.75
N PHE A 142 -12.90 -18.04 -5.74
CA PHE A 142 -13.44 -17.39 -4.53
C PHE A 142 -14.87 -17.82 -4.21
N ARG A 143 -15.74 -17.86 -5.22
CA ARG A 143 -17.15 -18.33 -5.14
C ARG A 143 -17.43 -19.23 -6.33
N LYS A 144 -18.62 -19.91 -6.33
CA LYS A 144 -18.99 -20.85 -7.42
C LYS A 144 -18.75 -20.31 -8.84
N LYS A 145 -18.89 -18.99 -9.05
CA LYS A 145 -18.76 -18.34 -10.38
C LYS A 145 -17.81 -17.14 -10.39
N LYS A 146 -17.07 -16.86 -9.30
CA LYS A 146 -16.18 -15.70 -9.21
C LYS A 146 -14.78 -16.11 -8.78
N GLY A 147 -13.77 -15.54 -9.42
CA GLY A 147 -12.37 -15.54 -9.01
C GLY A 147 -11.99 -14.21 -8.39
N GLY A 148 -10.96 -14.20 -7.56
CA GLY A 148 -10.42 -12.97 -6.99
C GLY A 148 -9.21 -13.22 -6.12
N ILE A 149 -8.39 -12.19 -6.03
CA ILE A 149 -7.30 -12.09 -5.07
C ILE A 149 -7.59 -10.96 -4.10
N LYS A 150 -7.08 -11.09 -2.90
CA LYS A 150 -7.17 -10.07 -1.86
C LYS A 150 -5.77 -9.63 -1.47
N ASN A 151 -5.57 -8.32 -1.50
CA ASN A 151 -4.34 -7.68 -1.06
C ASN A 151 -4.58 -7.09 0.33
N HIS A 152 -3.90 -7.62 1.33
CA HIS A 152 -3.89 -7.13 2.69
C HIS A 152 -2.70 -6.22 2.87
N THR A 153 -2.93 -4.99 3.31
CA THR A 153 -1.87 -3.98 3.42
C THR A 153 -1.85 -3.37 4.81
N LEU A 154 -0.69 -3.38 5.43
CA LEU A 154 -0.37 -2.52 6.54
C LEU A 154 0.30 -1.28 5.97
N TYR A 155 -0.32 -0.13 6.14
CA TYR A 155 0.09 1.14 5.56
C TYR A 155 0.61 2.06 6.65
N ASP A 156 1.83 2.53 6.50
CA ASP A 156 2.41 3.56 7.37
C ASP A 156 1.78 4.90 7.00
N VAL A 157 0.99 5.43 7.93
CA VAL A 157 0.18 6.64 7.70
C VAL A 157 1.05 7.88 7.56
N GLU A 158 2.15 7.96 8.33
CA GLU A 158 3.06 9.10 8.32
C GLU A 158 4.00 9.08 7.12
N ALA A 159 4.58 7.92 6.83
CA ALA A 159 5.44 7.75 5.66
C ALA A 159 4.67 7.68 4.33
N GLN A 160 3.35 7.50 4.38
CA GLN A 160 2.48 7.34 3.21
C GLN A 160 2.92 6.23 2.26
N VAL A 161 3.43 5.13 2.80
CA VAL A 161 3.87 3.94 2.05
C VAL A 161 3.40 2.66 2.73
N PRO A 162 3.24 1.55 1.98
CA PRO A 162 2.97 0.26 2.61
C PRO A 162 4.18 -0.18 3.45
N ALA A 163 3.90 -0.71 4.65
CA ALA A 163 4.89 -1.31 5.54
C ALA A 163 4.89 -2.84 5.46
N PHE A 164 3.73 -3.42 5.11
CA PHE A 164 3.57 -4.85 4.90
C PHE A 164 2.49 -5.09 3.85
N PHE A 165 2.66 -6.12 3.04
CA PHE A 165 1.78 -6.46 1.96
C PHE A 165 1.66 -7.98 1.82
N HIS A 166 0.44 -8.51 1.87
CA HIS A 166 0.19 -9.93 1.78
C HIS A 166 -0.91 -10.26 0.77
N ILE A 167 -0.59 -11.10 -0.20
CA ILE A 167 -1.50 -11.49 -1.30
C ILE A 167 -2.09 -12.86 -0.98
N THR A 168 -3.43 -12.93 -0.95
CA THR A 168 -4.18 -14.19 -0.78
C THR A 168 -5.21 -14.35 -1.88
N THR A 169 -5.78 -15.55 -2.01
CA THR A 169 -7.05 -15.70 -2.73
C THR A 169 -8.16 -15.00 -1.94
N ALA A 170 -9.17 -14.46 -2.64
CA ALA A 170 -10.26 -13.74 -2.00
C ALA A 170 -11.13 -14.62 -1.07
N SER A 171 -10.88 -15.93 -1.02
CA SER A 171 -11.51 -16.88 -0.08
C SER A 171 -10.97 -16.77 1.35
N VAL A 172 -9.76 -16.24 1.53
CA VAL A 172 -9.13 -16.11 2.85
C VAL A 172 -9.86 -15.04 3.67
N HIS A 173 -10.25 -15.41 4.88
CA HIS A 173 -10.95 -14.51 5.78
C HIS A 173 -9.98 -13.48 6.41
N ASP A 174 -10.45 -12.24 6.62
CA ASP A 174 -9.62 -11.14 7.13
C ASP A 174 -8.97 -11.44 8.49
N SER A 175 -9.61 -12.26 9.34
CA SER A 175 -9.02 -12.70 10.63
C SER A 175 -7.74 -13.53 10.46
N GLN A 176 -7.60 -14.25 9.36
CA GLN A 176 -6.37 -15.00 9.07
C GLN A 176 -5.27 -14.05 8.65
N ALA A 177 -5.58 -13.08 7.80
CA ALA A 177 -4.61 -12.07 7.38
C ALA A 177 -4.08 -11.22 8.55
N MET A 178 -4.91 -10.96 9.57
CA MET A 178 -4.45 -10.27 10.79
C MET A 178 -3.34 -11.02 11.54
N LYS A 179 -3.26 -12.36 11.41
CA LYS A 179 -2.21 -13.16 12.06
C LYS A 179 -0.83 -12.91 11.46
N GLU A 180 -0.81 -12.58 10.18
CA GLU A 180 0.43 -12.36 9.41
C GLU A 180 1.01 -10.95 9.63
N ILE A 181 0.24 -10.02 10.23
CA ILE A 181 0.71 -8.66 10.48
C ILE A 181 1.89 -8.68 11.45
N PRO A 182 3.05 -8.10 11.09
CA PRO A 182 4.13 -7.86 12.03
C PRO A 182 3.67 -6.87 13.10
N VAL A 183 3.90 -7.21 14.38
CA VAL A 183 3.50 -6.36 15.51
C VAL A 183 4.72 -5.74 16.14
N GLU A 184 4.79 -4.41 16.09
CA GLU A 184 5.84 -3.61 16.70
C GLU A 184 5.35 -3.02 18.02
N SER A 185 6.08 -3.26 19.10
CA SER A 185 5.77 -2.68 20.42
C SER A 185 5.80 -1.15 20.37
N GLY A 186 4.84 -0.50 21.03
CA GLY A 186 4.70 0.95 21.04
C GLY A 186 3.98 1.55 19.84
N SER A 187 3.81 0.80 18.75
CA SER A 187 3.12 1.28 17.54
C SER A 187 1.60 1.21 17.66
N TYR A 188 0.90 2.03 16.87
CA TYR A 188 -0.56 2.15 16.84
C TYR A 188 -1.12 1.52 15.56
N TYR A 189 -2.11 0.65 15.71
CA TYR A 189 -2.74 -0.07 14.58
C TYR A 189 -4.22 0.31 14.46
N ILE A 190 -4.60 0.81 13.30
CA ILE A 190 -5.95 1.27 13.02
C ILE A 190 -6.68 0.25 12.15
N PHE A 191 -7.87 -0.20 12.60
CA PHE A 191 -8.65 -1.23 11.94
C PHE A 191 -10.09 -0.77 11.69
N ASP A 192 -10.68 -1.20 10.57
CA ASP A 192 -12.12 -1.07 10.37
C ASP A 192 -12.92 -2.06 11.25
N ARG A 193 -14.22 -1.85 11.32
CA ARG A 193 -15.18 -2.67 12.05
C ARG A 193 -15.15 -4.15 11.67
N ALA A 194 -14.79 -4.49 10.43
CA ALA A 194 -14.63 -5.87 9.99
C ALA A 194 -13.59 -6.64 10.80
N TYR A 195 -12.59 -5.95 11.35
CA TYR A 195 -11.45 -6.52 12.07
C TYR A 195 -11.65 -6.65 13.59
N ASN A 196 -12.89 -6.61 14.10
CA ASN A 196 -13.19 -6.89 15.52
C ASN A 196 -13.01 -8.38 15.85
N PHE A 197 -11.78 -8.87 15.82
CA PHE A 197 -11.37 -10.22 16.23
C PHE A 197 -10.61 -10.12 17.54
N PHE A 198 -11.30 -10.27 18.66
CA PHE A 198 -10.77 -9.97 19.99
C PHE A 198 -9.50 -10.77 20.32
N ALA A 199 -9.40 -12.04 19.94
CA ALA A 199 -8.18 -12.82 20.12
C ALA A 199 -6.97 -12.23 19.38
N GLN A 200 -7.18 -11.66 18.16
CA GLN A 200 -6.10 -10.98 17.43
C GLN A 200 -5.78 -9.62 18.07
N LEU A 201 -6.79 -8.84 18.46
CA LEU A 201 -6.58 -7.59 19.17
C LEU A 201 -5.83 -7.80 20.49
N TYR A 202 -6.08 -8.91 21.18
CA TYR A 202 -5.35 -9.29 22.39
C TYR A 202 -3.89 -9.62 22.09
N ARG A 203 -3.57 -10.25 20.94
CA ARG A 203 -2.19 -10.45 20.50
C ARG A 203 -1.43 -9.13 20.35
N PHE A 204 -2.06 -8.09 19.76
CA PHE A 204 -1.45 -6.76 19.70
C PHE A 204 -1.22 -6.17 21.10
N HIS A 205 -2.20 -6.30 22.00
CA HIS A 205 -2.08 -5.85 23.37
C HIS A 205 -0.90 -6.52 24.11
N CYS A 206 -0.81 -7.85 24.03
CA CYS A 206 0.26 -8.63 24.67
C CYS A 206 1.65 -8.32 24.09
N ALA A 207 1.73 -7.91 22.82
CA ALA A 207 2.96 -7.48 22.18
C ALA A 207 3.36 -6.03 22.54
N GLY A 208 2.60 -5.35 23.41
CA GLY A 208 2.85 -3.96 23.80
C GLY A 208 2.49 -2.94 22.73
N ALA A 209 1.68 -3.33 21.73
CA ALA A 209 1.19 -2.44 20.70
C ALA A 209 -0.20 -1.89 21.04
N PHE A 210 -0.54 -0.76 20.46
CA PHE A 210 -1.83 -0.11 20.62
C PHE A 210 -2.69 -0.32 19.38
N PHE A 211 -4.02 -0.34 19.57
CA PHE A 211 -4.94 -0.38 18.45
C PHE A 211 -6.13 0.57 18.63
N VAL A 212 -6.69 0.99 17.51
CA VAL A 212 -7.99 1.66 17.43
C VAL A 212 -8.84 0.91 16.42
N VAL A 213 -9.98 0.38 16.84
CA VAL A 213 -10.91 -0.34 15.96
C VAL A 213 -12.33 0.21 16.13
N ARG A 214 -13.05 0.35 15.03
CA ARG A 214 -14.46 0.74 15.09
C ARG A 214 -15.29 -0.40 15.65
N ALA A 215 -16.10 -0.14 16.69
CA ALA A 215 -16.92 -1.14 17.35
C ALA A 215 -18.05 -1.68 16.45
N LYS A 216 -18.41 -2.94 16.63
CA LYS A 216 -19.64 -3.50 16.06
C LYS A 216 -20.87 -3.00 16.83
N LYS A 217 -22.00 -2.84 16.14
CA LYS A 217 -23.27 -2.37 16.75
C LYS A 217 -23.80 -3.31 17.86
N ASN A 218 -23.51 -4.59 17.76
CA ASN A 218 -23.93 -5.64 18.70
C ASN A 218 -22.91 -5.96 19.79
N LEU A 219 -21.98 -5.04 20.07
CA LEU A 219 -21.00 -5.20 21.13
C LEU A 219 -21.70 -5.33 22.50
N GLN A 220 -21.40 -6.39 23.24
CA GLN A 220 -21.87 -6.64 24.59
C GLN A 220 -20.75 -6.32 25.58
N TYR A 221 -20.98 -5.37 26.47
CA TYR A 221 -19.99 -4.90 27.43
C TYR A 221 -20.63 -4.39 28.71
N LYS A 222 -19.83 -4.30 29.78
CA LYS A 222 -20.15 -3.59 31.00
C LYS A 222 -19.17 -2.44 31.17
N ALA A 223 -19.70 -1.23 31.37
CA ALA A 223 -18.86 -0.10 31.70
C ALA A 223 -18.42 -0.14 33.17
N VAL A 224 -17.13 0.08 33.41
CA VAL A 224 -16.50 0.02 34.73
C VAL A 224 -16.19 1.40 35.26
N LYS A 225 -15.70 2.30 34.38
CA LYS A 225 -15.36 3.68 34.72
C LYS A 225 -15.77 4.61 33.59
N TRP A 226 -16.14 5.85 33.92
CA TRP A 226 -16.47 6.90 32.97
C TRP A 226 -15.66 8.16 33.27
N LYS A 227 -15.23 8.86 32.22
CA LYS A 227 -14.70 10.22 32.34
C LYS A 227 -15.86 11.21 32.44
N ARG A 228 -15.78 12.16 33.33
CA ARG A 228 -16.87 13.13 33.62
C ARG A 228 -16.86 14.37 32.72
N ARG A 229 -15.68 14.77 32.24
CA ARG A 229 -15.53 15.95 31.37
C ARG A 229 -15.09 15.48 30.00
N MET A 230 -15.89 15.78 28.98
CA MET A 230 -15.65 15.44 27.60
C MET A 230 -15.26 16.68 26.81
N PRO A 231 -14.27 16.60 25.91
CA PRO A 231 -14.03 17.65 24.91
C PRO A 231 -15.21 17.70 23.94
N GLN A 232 -15.28 18.77 23.13
CA GLN A 232 -16.27 18.91 22.08
C GLN A 232 -16.28 17.66 21.19
N ASN A 233 -17.48 17.28 20.75
CA ASN A 233 -17.73 16.12 19.88
C ASN A 233 -17.43 14.73 20.48
N VAL A 234 -16.89 14.63 21.67
CA VAL A 234 -16.78 13.37 22.42
C VAL A 234 -18.00 13.17 23.29
N LEU A 235 -18.83 12.18 22.97
CA LEU A 235 -20.08 11.91 23.67
C LEU A 235 -19.87 11.01 24.89
N SER A 236 -18.91 10.09 24.83
CA SER A 236 -18.61 9.14 25.90
C SER A 236 -17.16 8.70 25.84
N ASP A 237 -16.51 8.57 26.99
CA ASP A 237 -15.19 7.98 27.16
C ASP A 237 -15.21 7.11 28.42
N SER A 238 -15.21 5.80 28.24
CA SER A 238 -15.40 4.83 29.30
C SER A 238 -14.43 3.65 29.20
N ILE A 239 -14.09 3.10 30.35
CA ILE A 239 -13.39 1.81 30.47
C ILE A 239 -14.48 0.72 30.56
N ILE A 240 -14.34 -0.31 29.75
CA ILE A 240 -15.31 -1.38 29.62
C ILE A 240 -14.67 -2.76 29.78
N GLU A 241 -15.49 -3.72 30.13
CA GLU A 241 -15.20 -5.16 30.10
C GLU A 241 -16.16 -5.86 29.15
N LEU A 242 -15.66 -6.78 28.35
CA LEU A 242 -16.46 -7.58 27.43
C LEU A 242 -17.24 -8.64 28.24
N THR A 243 -18.54 -8.79 27.94
CA THR A 243 -19.44 -9.63 28.79
C THR A 243 -19.85 -10.94 28.14
N THR A 244 -19.73 -11.11 26.80
CA THR A 244 -20.03 -12.42 26.23
C THR A 244 -18.90 -13.40 26.56
N TYR A 245 -19.22 -14.64 26.83
CA TYR A 245 -18.26 -15.70 27.17
C TYR A 245 -17.08 -15.75 26.18
N LYS A 246 -17.39 -15.76 24.90
CA LYS A 246 -16.35 -15.79 23.84
C LYS A 246 -15.48 -14.54 23.84
N SER A 247 -16.09 -13.36 23.81
CA SER A 247 -15.31 -12.12 23.71
C SER A 247 -14.48 -11.84 24.96
N HIS A 248 -15.00 -12.23 26.14
CA HIS A 248 -14.26 -12.11 27.39
C HIS A 248 -13.04 -13.05 27.43
N ASN A 249 -13.19 -14.29 26.97
CA ASN A 249 -12.07 -15.23 26.89
C ASN A 249 -11.03 -14.80 25.84
N ASP A 250 -11.49 -14.28 24.69
CA ASP A 250 -10.62 -13.82 23.62
C ASP A 250 -9.86 -12.51 23.99
N TYR A 251 -10.43 -11.68 24.87
CA TYR A 251 -9.82 -10.43 25.36
C TYR A 251 -10.20 -10.22 26.84
N PRO A 252 -9.45 -10.79 27.80
CA PRO A 252 -9.85 -10.85 29.21
C PRO A 252 -9.57 -9.59 30.02
N VAL A 253 -8.96 -8.57 29.41
CA VAL A 253 -8.61 -7.32 30.08
C VAL A 253 -9.51 -6.16 29.65
N GLN A 254 -9.45 -5.06 30.39
CA GLN A 254 -10.25 -3.87 30.13
C GLN A 254 -9.88 -3.22 28.81
N LEU A 255 -10.91 -2.69 28.13
CA LEU A 255 -10.81 -1.85 26.94
C LEU A 255 -11.33 -0.45 27.24
N ARG A 256 -10.87 0.51 26.46
CA ARG A 256 -11.44 1.86 26.44
C ARG A 256 -12.41 1.96 25.26
N ARG A 257 -13.59 2.49 25.53
CA ARG A 257 -14.62 2.78 24.54
C ARG A 257 -14.80 4.29 24.46
N VAL A 258 -14.60 4.84 23.26
CA VAL A 258 -14.77 6.25 22.94
C VAL A 258 -15.92 6.40 21.95
N GLU A 259 -16.87 7.27 22.25
CA GLU A 259 -17.97 7.63 21.35
C GLU A 259 -17.77 9.06 20.88
N TYR A 260 -17.71 9.24 19.56
CA TYR A 260 -17.37 10.49 18.91
C TYR A 260 -18.42 10.85 17.84
N TYR A 261 -18.79 12.11 17.79
CA TYR A 261 -19.65 12.66 16.75
C TYR A 261 -18.80 13.45 15.76
N ASP A 262 -18.83 13.08 14.51
CA ASP A 262 -18.15 13.76 13.42
C ASP A 262 -19.13 14.76 12.79
N GLU A 263 -18.90 16.06 13.02
CA GLU A 263 -19.76 17.16 12.52
C GLU A 263 -19.68 17.28 10.99
N GLU A 264 -18.51 17.02 10.39
CA GLU A 264 -18.31 17.14 8.94
C GLU A 264 -19.17 16.12 8.19
N GLN A 265 -19.44 14.97 8.82
CA GLN A 265 -20.14 13.85 8.20
C GLN A 265 -21.51 13.59 8.79
N ASP A 266 -21.91 14.39 9.78
CA ASP A 266 -23.13 14.15 10.56
C ASP A 266 -23.27 12.69 11.00
N ARG A 267 -22.20 12.16 11.65
CA ARG A 267 -22.13 10.74 11.94
C ARG A 267 -21.51 10.40 13.29
N TYR A 268 -22.06 9.35 13.92
CA TYR A 268 -21.57 8.81 15.19
C TYR A 268 -20.61 7.64 14.96
N PHE A 269 -19.50 7.67 15.70
CA PHE A 269 -18.51 6.60 15.74
C PHE A 269 -18.32 6.08 17.14
N VAL A 270 -18.10 4.78 17.26
CA VAL A 270 -17.73 4.14 18.51
C VAL A 270 -16.43 3.40 18.27
N PHE A 271 -15.39 3.76 19.02
CA PHE A 271 -14.06 3.15 18.93
C PHE A 271 -13.77 2.32 20.16
N LEU A 272 -13.06 1.21 19.96
CA LEU A 272 -12.42 0.41 21.01
C LEU A 272 -10.93 0.55 20.89
N THR A 273 -10.24 0.68 22.02
CA THR A 273 -8.79 0.82 22.07
C THR A 273 -8.23 0.30 23.38
N ASN A 274 -6.97 -0.15 23.37
CA ASN A 274 -6.17 -0.40 24.56
C ASN A 274 -5.24 0.79 24.91
N ALA A 275 -5.25 1.86 24.11
CA ALA A 275 -4.46 3.07 24.35
C ALA A 275 -5.14 3.93 25.42
N MET A 276 -4.74 3.74 26.67
CA MET A 276 -5.34 4.44 27.83
C MET A 276 -4.79 5.85 28.04
N ALA A 277 -3.57 6.12 27.56
CA ALA A 277 -2.83 7.35 27.83
C ALA A 277 -3.20 8.50 26.88
N ILE A 278 -3.61 8.21 25.65
CA ILE A 278 -3.94 9.23 24.65
C ILE A 278 -5.33 9.83 24.90
N THR A 279 -5.59 11.03 24.38
CA THR A 279 -6.88 11.70 24.50
C THR A 279 -7.97 11.02 23.64
N ALA A 280 -9.24 11.29 23.90
CA ALA A 280 -10.34 10.79 23.08
C ALA A 280 -10.33 11.40 21.66
N LEU A 281 -9.86 12.64 21.53
CA LEU A 281 -9.71 13.31 20.24
C LEU A 281 -8.59 12.68 19.41
N GLU A 282 -7.47 12.29 20.05
CA GLU A 282 -6.39 11.54 19.36
C GLU A 282 -6.88 10.18 18.88
N VAL A 283 -7.74 9.48 19.64
CA VAL A 283 -8.36 8.23 19.19
C VAL A 283 -9.20 8.47 17.92
N ALA A 284 -10.00 9.53 17.88
CA ALA A 284 -10.81 9.89 16.72
C ALA A 284 -9.91 10.30 15.54
N LEU A 285 -8.86 11.10 15.77
CA LEU A 285 -7.91 11.52 14.76
C LEU A 285 -7.13 10.33 14.15
N LEU A 286 -6.69 9.37 14.98
CA LEU A 286 -6.09 8.13 14.51
C LEU A 286 -7.04 7.40 13.56
N TYR A 287 -8.30 7.21 13.94
CA TYR A 287 -9.26 6.53 13.09
C TYR A 287 -9.57 7.31 11.81
N LYS A 288 -9.59 8.63 11.87
CA LYS A 288 -9.74 9.50 10.69
C LYS A 288 -8.68 9.18 9.63
N ASN A 289 -7.47 8.93 10.02
CA ASN A 289 -6.35 8.62 9.12
C ASN A 289 -6.34 7.17 8.57
N ARG A 290 -7.25 6.30 9.00
CA ARG A 290 -7.45 4.98 8.40
C ARG A 290 -7.71 5.04 6.88
N TRP A 291 -8.37 6.12 6.45
CA TRP A 291 -8.71 6.31 5.04
C TRP A 291 -7.49 6.35 4.09
N SER A 292 -6.32 6.68 4.59
CA SER A 292 -5.09 6.74 3.79
C SER A 292 -4.77 5.42 3.08
N VAL A 293 -5.06 4.27 3.70
CA VAL A 293 -4.88 2.96 3.05
C VAL A 293 -5.88 2.74 1.90
N GLU A 294 -7.09 3.26 2.01
CA GLU A 294 -8.10 3.17 0.93
C GLU A 294 -7.71 4.06 -0.26
N LEU A 295 -7.17 5.25 0.01
CA LEU A 295 -6.59 6.12 -1.03
C LEU A 295 -5.42 5.43 -1.74
N PHE A 296 -4.54 4.78 -0.98
CA PHE A 296 -3.47 3.96 -1.55
C PHE A 296 -4.04 2.85 -2.46
N PHE A 297 -5.08 2.11 -2.04
CA PHE A 297 -5.70 1.09 -2.87
C PHE A 297 -6.36 1.66 -4.13
N LYS A 298 -7.07 2.77 -4.02
CA LYS A 298 -7.65 3.47 -5.16
C LYS A 298 -6.56 3.83 -6.16
N TRP A 299 -5.47 4.38 -5.65
CA TRP A 299 -4.33 4.79 -6.44
C TRP A 299 -3.66 3.59 -7.17
N VAL A 300 -3.32 2.53 -6.44
CA VAL A 300 -2.71 1.31 -7.00
C VAL A 300 -3.61 0.69 -8.08
N LYS A 301 -4.92 0.61 -7.85
CA LYS A 301 -5.86 0.06 -8.83
C LYS A 301 -6.03 0.92 -10.08
N GLN A 302 -6.01 2.23 -9.94
CA GLN A 302 -6.25 3.15 -11.05
C GLN A 302 -5.00 3.37 -11.90
N HIS A 303 -3.86 3.56 -11.26
CA HIS A 303 -2.65 4.03 -11.92
C HIS A 303 -1.64 2.94 -12.24
N LEU A 304 -1.56 1.91 -11.42
CA LEU A 304 -0.62 0.81 -11.65
C LEU A 304 -1.28 -0.39 -12.38
N LYS A 305 -2.48 -0.18 -12.94
CA LYS A 305 -3.16 -1.12 -13.84
C LYS A 305 -3.30 -2.56 -13.32
N ILE A 306 -3.35 -2.75 -11.99
CA ILE A 306 -3.53 -4.09 -11.41
C ILE A 306 -4.95 -4.67 -11.56
N LYS A 307 -5.84 -3.98 -12.27
CA LYS A 307 -7.16 -4.51 -12.68
C LYS A 307 -7.07 -5.38 -13.94
N LYS A 308 -6.03 -5.18 -14.78
CA LYS A 308 -5.78 -5.95 -15.99
C LYS A 308 -4.40 -6.59 -15.89
N PHE A 309 -4.36 -7.89 -15.71
CA PHE A 309 -3.09 -8.60 -15.59
C PHE A 309 -2.49 -8.95 -16.95
N TRP A 310 -1.16 -8.92 -17.03
CA TRP A 310 -0.38 -9.21 -18.24
C TRP A 310 -0.05 -10.68 -18.40
N GLY A 311 -0.46 -11.52 -17.44
CA GLY A 311 -0.37 -12.97 -17.44
C GLY A 311 -1.46 -13.56 -16.56
N ASP A 312 -1.78 -14.83 -16.77
CA ASP A 312 -2.89 -15.56 -16.14
C ASP A 312 -2.44 -16.52 -15.01
N SER A 313 -1.15 -16.84 -14.94
CA SER A 313 -0.62 -17.66 -13.84
C SER A 313 -0.57 -16.87 -12.54
N GLU A 314 -0.69 -17.57 -11.40
CA GLU A 314 -0.56 -16.96 -10.08
C GLU A 314 0.77 -16.22 -9.94
N ASN A 315 1.86 -16.83 -10.43
CA ASN A 315 3.20 -16.25 -10.40
C ASN A 315 3.26 -14.92 -11.18
N ALA A 316 2.71 -14.86 -12.39
CA ALA A 316 2.68 -13.64 -13.20
C ALA A 316 1.88 -12.51 -12.53
N VAL A 317 0.75 -12.86 -11.92
CA VAL A 317 -0.09 -11.91 -11.18
C VAL A 317 0.66 -11.36 -9.96
N ARG A 318 1.32 -12.22 -9.17
CA ARG A 318 2.12 -11.80 -8.02
C ARG A 318 3.27 -10.88 -8.43
N ILE A 319 4.04 -11.26 -9.47
CA ILE A 319 5.13 -10.42 -10.01
C ILE A 319 4.60 -9.04 -10.40
N GLN A 320 3.47 -8.97 -11.11
CA GLN A 320 2.91 -7.68 -11.53
C GLN A 320 2.50 -6.81 -10.33
N ILE A 321 1.89 -7.40 -9.29
CA ILE A 321 1.49 -6.67 -8.08
C ILE A 321 2.73 -6.16 -7.33
N TYR A 322 3.74 -7.01 -7.09
CA TYR A 322 4.95 -6.58 -6.41
C TYR A 322 5.71 -5.51 -7.21
N THR A 323 5.75 -5.63 -8.54
CA THR A 323 6.32 -4.58 -9.40
C THR A 323 5.55 -3.26 -9.27
N ALA A 324 4.22 -3.30 -9.11
CA ALA A 324 3.43 -2.11 -8.87
C ALA A 324 3.79 -1.45 -7.53
N ILE A 325 3.97 -2.24 -6.46
CA ILE A 325 4.42 -1.74 -5.16
C ILE A 325 5.84 -1.15 -5.25
N ILE A 326 6.78 -1.83 -5.92
CA ILE A 326 8.13 -1.31 -6.15
C ILE A 326 8.08 0.05 -6.87
N SER A 327 7.23 0.16 -7.91
CA SER A 327 7.05 1.42 -8.65
C SER A 327 6.49 2.53 -7.76
N TYR A 328 5.52 2.22 -6.91
CA TYR A 328 4.99 3.16 -5.92
C TYR A 328 6.06 3.66 -4.96
N CYS A 329 6.77 2.73 -4.33
CA CYS A 329 7.83 3.06 -3.37
C CYS A 329 8.96 3.87 -4.03
N LEU A 330 9.32 3.55 -5.28
CA LEU A 330 10.32 4.33 -6.03
C LEU A 330 9.87 5.77 -6.23
N VAL A 331 8.60 5.99 -6.61
CA VAL A 331 8.05 7.36 -6.75
C VAL A 331 8.03 8.08 -5.41
N ALA A 332 7.64 7.41 -4.33
CA ALA A 332 7.68 7.96 -2.98
C ALA A 332 9.11 8.34 -2.54
N ILE A 333 10.09 7.48 -2.81
CA ILE A 333 11.52 7.76 -2.54
C ILE A 333 11.99 9.02 -3.28
N VAL A 334 11.67 9.14 -4.57
CA VAL A 334 12.04 10.33 -5.36
C VAL A 334 11.31 11.57 -4.85
N HIS A 335 10.02 11.45 -4.54
CA HIS A 335 9.21 12.51 -3.95
C HIS A 335 9.85 13.07 -2.65
N HIS A 336 10.23 12.18 -1.72
CA HIS A 336 10.87 12.57 -0.46
C HIS A 336 12.28 13.15 -0.67
N LYS A 337 13.12 12.51 -1.49
CA LYS A 337 14.48 12.99 -1.78
C LYS A 337 14.48 14.39 -2.38
N MET A 338 13.51 14.68 -3.24
CA MET A 338 13.39 15.99 -3.91
C MET A 338 12.60 17.01 -3.09
N LYS A 339 12.03 16.60 -1.93
CA LYS A 339 11.19 17.44 -1.06
C LYS A 339 10.06 18.14 -1.83
N LEU A 340 9.35 17.35 -2.67
CA LEU A 340 8.28 17.86 -3.50
C LEU A 340 7.08 18.28 -2.64
N LYS A 341 6.49 19.44 -2.91
CA LYS A 341 5.31 19.95 -2.18
C LYS A 341 4.00 19.31 -2.63
N MET A 342 3.95 18.80 -3.87
CA MET A 342 2.78 18.10 -4.41
C MET A 342 2.64 16.70 -3.77
N SER A 343 1.46 16.07 -3.87
CA SER A 343 1.26 14.70 -3.39
C SER A 343 2.07 13.67 -4.21
N VAL A 344 2.33 12.50 -3.61
CA VAL A 344 2.92 11.35 -4.34
C VAL A 344 2.08 10.98 -5.56
N TYR A 345 0.76 11.15 -5.48
CA TYR A 345 -0.16 10.96 -6.59
C TYR A 345 0.16 11.89 -7.78
N ASN A 346 0.27 13.19 -7.54
CA ASN A 346 0.58 14.18 -8.59
C ASN A 346 1.99 13.95 -9.17
N THR A 347 2.94 13.57 -8.32
CA THR A 347 4.30 13.19 -8.75
C THR A 347 4.26 12.05 -9.76
N LEU A 348 3.44 11.01 -9.50
CA LEU A 348 3.28 9.91 -10.45
C LEU A 348 2.63 10.35 -11.76
N GLN A 349 1.60 11.20 -11.72
CA GLN A 349 0.94 11.69 -12.92
C GLN A 349 1.95 12.39 -13.83
N VAL A 350 2.74 13.32 -13.27
CA VAL A 350 3.79 14.04 -14.00
C VAL A 350 4.83 13.06 -14.56
N LEU A 351 5.30 12.11 -13.77
CA LEU A 351 6.24 11.08 -14.24
C LEU A 351 5.64 10.23 -15.36
N GLY A 352 4.38 9.79 -15.21
CA GLY A 352 3.72 8.90 -16.16
C GLY A 352 3.64 9.46 -17.59
N ILE A 353 3.44 10.77 -17.73
CA ILE A 353 3.39 11.45 -19.04
C ILE A 353 4.77 11.81 -19.60
N SER A 354 5.79 11.90 -18.73
CA SER A 354 7.11 12.42 -19.09
C SER A 354 8.22 11.36 -19.15
N LEU A 355 7.89 10.06 -18.99
CA LEU A 355 8.89 8.97 -18.89
C LEU A 355 9.92 8.93 -20.02
N THR A 356 9.53 9.33 -21.21
CA THR A 356 10.36 9.32 -22.42
C THR A 356 10.94 10.68 -22.78
N ASP A 357 10.76 11.67 -21.93
CA ASP A 357 11.39 12.98 -22.05
C ASP A 357 12.84 12.94 -21.55
N THR A 358 13.67 13.86 -22.02
CA THR A 358 15.07 14.01 -21.58
C THR A 358 15.26 15.15 -20.58
N THR A 359 14.17 15.69 -20.05
CA THR A 359 14.19 16.74 -19.03
C THR A 359 14.80 16.21 -17.73
N PRO A 360 15.70 16.91 -17.06
CA PRO A 360 16.15 16.56 -15.73
C PRO A 360 14.95 16.51 -14.75
N LEU A 361 14.94 15.55 -13.83
CA LEU A 361 13.84 15.41 -12.85
C LEU A 361 13.61 16.70 -12.05
N GLU A 362 14.68 17.40 -11.66
CA GLU A 362 14.60 18.67 -10.95
C GLU A 362 13.86 19.74 -11.77
N ASP A 363 14.17 19.85 -13.06
CA ASP A 363 13.53 20.83 -13.95
C ASP A 363 12.07 20.45 -14.24
N LEU A 364 11.78 19.16 -14.31
CA LEU A 364 10.43 18.64 -14.53
C LEU A 364 9.47 19.09 -13.41
N PHE A 365 9.90 18.95 -12.16
CA PHE A 365 9.08 19.28 -11.01
C PHE A 365 9.09 20.77 -10.65
N ASN A 366 10.18 21.49 -10.90
CA ASN A 366 10.23 22.95 -10.73
C ASN A 366 9.26 23.69 -11.65
N LYS A 367 9.05 23.21 -12.88
CA LYS A 367 8.08 23.78 -13.83
C LYS A 367 6.62 23.48 -13.48
N SER A 368 6.35 22.30 -12.91
CA SER A 368 5.01 21.87 -12.53
C SER A 368 4.52 22.51 -11.21
N ASN A 369 5.41 22.93 -10.31
CA ASN A 369 5.04 23.65 -9.08
C ASN A 369 4.38 25.02 -9.34
N LEU A 370 4.46 25.58 -10.54
CA LEU A 370 3.93 26.90 -10.85
C LEU A 370 2.43 26.96 -11.19
N ASN A 371 1.79 25.81 -11.50
CA ASN A 371 0.40 25.83 -12.00
C ASN A 371 -0.57 24.86 -11.27
N ILE A 372 -0.07 23.88 -10.52
CA ILE A 372 -0.92 22.83 -9.94
C ILE A 372 -1.56 23.26 -8.60
N ASP A 373 -0.90 24.17 -7.86
CA ASP A 373 -1.41 24.68 -6.56
C ASP A 373 -2.67 25.56 -6.69
N LYS A 374 -3.03 26.03 -7.91
CA LYS A 374 -4.21 26.88 -8.10
C LYS A 374 -5.47 26.18 -8.59
N GLU A 375 -5.36 24.98 -9.16
CA GLU A 375 -6.52 24.27 -9.74
C GLU A 375 -6.90 23.01 -8.97
N LEU A 376 -6.04 22.49 -8.09
CA LEU A 376 -6.28 21.22 -7.37
C LEU A 376 -6.70 21.37 -5.90
N ASP A 377 -6.65 22.56 -5.32
CA ASP A 377 -7.34 22.89 -4.07
C ASP A 377 -8.89 22.74 -4.18
N GLY A 378 -9.41 22.59 -5.39
CA GLY A 378 -10.82 22.31 -5.68
C GLY A 378 -11.15 20.84 -5.95
N PHE A 379 -10.18 19.95 -6.05
CA PHE A 379 -10.43 18.52 -6.13
C PHE A 379 -10.34 17.89 -4.74
N TYR A 380 -11.47 17.94 -4.03
CA TYR A 380 -11.88 17.05 -2.96
C TYR A 380 -10.70 16.32 -2.29
N GLU A 381 -10.23 16.82 -1.15
CA GLU A 381 -10.03 15.89 -0.06
C GLU A 381 -11.35 15.12 0.03
N PRO A 382 -11.42 13.86 -0.34
CA PRO A 382 -12.66 13.13 -0.19
C PRO A 382 -12.99 13.17 1.29
N THR A 383 -14.13 13.76 1.60
CA THR A 383 -14.68 13.70 2.94
C THR A 383 -14.63 12.24 3.37
N LEU A 384 -14.26 12.03 4.58
CA LEU A 384 -13.78 10.78 5.21
C LEU A 384 -14.58 9.50 4.89
N PHE A 385 -15.69 9.54 4.11
CA PHE A 385 -16.67 8.45 4.05
C PHE A 385 -17.61 8.47 2.84
N ASP A 386 -17.17 8.93 1.70
CA ASP A 386 -17.93 8.68 0.47
C ASP A 386 -17.78 7.21 0.07
N PHE A 387 -18.54 6.32 0.78
CA PHE A 387 -19.07 5.01 0.30
C PHE A 387 -19.81 4.27 1.43
#